data_b5df6686851973e2c0ecdce503811897
#
_entry.id   b5df6686851973e2c0ecdce503811897
#
_cell.length_a   1.000
_cell.length_b   1.000
_cell.length_c   1.000
_cell.angle_alpha   90.00
_cell.angle_beta   90.00
_cell.angle_gamma   90.00
#
_symmetry.space_group_name_H-M   'P 1'
#
loop_
_entity.id
_entity.type
_entity.pdbx_description
1 polymer ?
#
loop_
_entity_poly.entity_id
_entity_poly.type
_entity_poly.pdbx_seq_one_letter_code
_entity_poly.pdbx_strand_id
1 'polypeptide(L)'
;SLFYGIVIATLIGIPMGVTVLPKDWLPVSMPHSVSPIFCKFDFTGFLSLKTCLVVLSLLMVNIFDTIGTLVGLAEKTGIVKQDGSIPNVKEAMMSDAIGTTAGAMLGSSTITTYIESASGIAEGGRSGLTAFVVGLFFIVSLFLSPIFLLIPSAATSGALVLVGVLMIDSVQKIEFNDVSEAFPAFITMITMVLCYSIADGIYMGILSYVILKLCTSQWKSVNLTLVILSILFVLYFITKD
;
A
#
# COMPACT_ATOMS: atom_id res chain seq x y z
N SER A 1 -21.58 7.43 5.65
CA SER A 1 -20.15 7.46 5.90
C SER A 1 -19.65 6.04 6.25
N LEU A 2 -18.44 5.72 5.84
CA LEU A 2 -17.75 4.42 6.04
C LEU A 2 -17.72 3.98 7.50
N PHE A 3 -17.46 4.92 8.40
CA PHE A 3 -17.39 4.67 9.84
C PHE A 3 -18.67 4.00 10.38
N TYR A 4 -19.84 4.55 10.06
CA TYR A 4 -21.10 3.96 10.49
C TYR A 4 -21.33 2.56 9.91
N GLY A 5 -20.90 2.34 8.65
CA GLY A 5 -20.97 1.02 8.03
C GLY A 5 -20.15 -0.03 8.79
N ILE A 6 -18.91 0.31 9.16
CA ILE A 6 -18.04 -0.59 9.94
C ILE A 6 -18.64 -0.86 11.32
N VAL A 7 -19.13 0.18 12.02
CA VAL A 7 -19.74 0.02 13.36
C VAL A 7 -20.97 -0.89 13.30
N ILE A 8 -21.90 -0.63 12.36
CA ILE A 8 -23.11 -1.45 12.19
C ILE A 8 -22.75 -2.89 11.84
N ALA A 9 -21.83 -3.09 10.90
CA ALA A 9 -21.39 -4.44 10.51
C ALA A 9 -20.75 -5.19 11.69
N THR A 10 -19.94 -4.50 12.51
CA THR A 10 -19.34 -5.08 13.72
C THR A 10 -20.40 -5.48 14.73
N LEU A 11 -21.41 -4.62 14.97
CA LEU A 11 -22.52 -4.91 15.89
C LEU A 11 -23.38 -6.08 15.41
N ILE A 12 -23.68 -6.17 14.11
CA ILE A 12 -24.39 -7.31 13.52
C ILE A 12 -23.54 -8.58 13.60
N GLY A 13 -22.23 -8.47 13.51
CA GLY A 13 -21.28 -9.58 13.63
C GLY A 13 -21.31 -10.26 14.99
N ILE A 14 -21.75 -9.58 16.06
CA ILE A 14 -21.85 -10.16 17.43
C ILE A 14 -22.86 -11.32 17.47
N PRO A 15 -24.14 -11.15 17.12
CA PRO A 15 -25.10 -12.24 17.14
C PRO A 15 -24.81 -13.34 16.11
N MET A 16 -24.06 -13.01 15.03
CA MET A 16 -23.64 -13.98 14.01
C MET A 16 -22.40 -14.80 14.43
N GLY A 17 -21.80 -14.51 15.58
CA GLY A 17 -20.59 -15.19 16.06
C GLY A 17 -19.31 -14.84 15.30
N VAL A 18 -19.34 -13.82 14.43
CA VAL A 18 -18.18 -13.31 13.68
C VAL A 18 -17.33 -12.37 14.54
N THR A 19 -17.98 -11.56 15.37
CA THR A 19 -17.33 -10.69 16.35
C THR A 19 -17.33 -11.38 17.71
N VAL A 20 -16.15 -11.80 18.18
CA VAL A 20 -16.02 -12.48 19.48
C VAL A 20 -15.62 -11.48 20.54
N LEU A 21 -16.47 -11.32 21.55
CA LEU A 21 -16.19 -10.50 22.73
C LEU A 21 -15.37 -11.32 23.74
N PRO A 22 -14.15 -10.92 24.10
CA PRO A 22 -13.39 -11.57 25.17
C PRO A 22 -14.13 -11.42 26.52
N LYS A 23 -14.05 -12.44 27.39
CA LYS A 23 -14.76 -12.45 28.71
C LYS A 23 -14.30 -11.30 29.62
N ASP A 24 -13.04 -10.90 29.55
CA ASP A 24 -12.43 -9.85 30.38
C ASP A 24 -12.14 -8.58 29.55
N TRP A 25 -13.07 -8.21 28.66
CA TRP A 25 -12.88 -7.08 27.76
C TRP A 25 -12.95 -5.74 28.52
N LEU A 26 -11.86 -4.98 28.42
CA LEU A 26 -11.78 -3.59 28.87
C LEU A 26 -11.68 -2.68 27.63
N PRO A 27 -12.49 -1.61 27.53
CA PRO A 27 -12.48 -0.71 26.36
C PRO A 27 -11.19 0.10 26.23
N VAL A 28 -10.45 0.27 27.30
CA VAL A 28 -9.21 1.03 27.36
C VAL A 28 -8.11 0.16 27.93
N SER A 29 -6.97 0.12 27.24
CA SER A 29 -5.76 -0.56 27.73
C SER A 29 -4.54 0.32 27.55
N MET A 30 -3.55 0.16 28.43
CA MET A 30 -2.26 0.76 28.22
C MET A 30 -1.54 0.10 27.05
N PRO A 31 -0.92 0.88 26.14
CA PRO A 31 -0.12 0.31 25.06
C PRO A 31 1.00 -0.56 25.61
N HIS A 32 1.28 -1.66 24.93
CA HIS A 32 2.41 -2.52 25.30
C HIS A 32 3.72 -1.75 25.11
N SER A 33 4.68 -1.99 26.03
CA SER A 33 5.99 -1.36 25.95
C SER A 33 6.72 -1.78 24.68
N VAL A 34 7.20 -0.82 23.91
CA VAL A 34 8.07 -1.04 22.73
C VAL A 34 9.54 -1.26 23.12
N SER A 35 9.90 -1.10 24.40
CA SER A 35 11.27 -1.23 24.90
C SER A 35 11.99 -2.53 24.47
N PRO A 36 11.34 -3.70 24.39
CA PRO A 36 12.01 -4.94 24.01
C PRO A 36 12.50 -4.95 22.56
N ILE A 37 11.86 -4.17 21.66
CA ILE A 37 12.13 -4.15 20.21
C ILE A 37 12.77 -2.85 19.74
N PHE A 38 12.74 -1.80 20.57
CA PHE A 38 13.24 -0.47 20.20
C PHE A 38 14.71 -0.51 19.80
N CYS A 39 14.99 -0.08 18.57
CA CYS A 39 16.35 -0.01 17.98
C CYS A 39 17.13 -1.33 18.03
N LYS A 40 16.46 -2.47 18.11
CA LYS A 40 17.13 -3.80 18.09
C LYS A 40 17.28 -4.30 16.66
N PHE A 41 18.22 -3.70 15.94
CA PHE A 41 18.55 -4.11 14.59
C PHE A 41 19.53 -5.30 14.63
N ASP A 42 19.21 -6.31 13.84
CA ASP A 42 20.12 -7.42 13.56
C ASP A 42 20.66 -7.28 12.14
N PHE A 43 21.95 -7.05 12.03
CA PHE A 43 22.68 -6.94 10.76
C PHE A 43 23.41 -8.22 10.39
N THR A 44 23.22 -9.30 11.15
CA THR A 44 23.84 -10.60 10.83
C THR A 44 23.27 -11.13 9.52
N GLY A 45 24.14 -11.46 8.57
CA GLY A 45 23.72 -11.93 7.25
C GLY A 45 23.19 -10.84 6.28
N PHE A 46 23.25 -9.54 6.64
CA PHE A 46 22.81 -8.44 5.77
C PHE A 46 23.53 -8.45 4.40
N LEU A 47 24.80 -8.84 4.35
CA LEU A 47 25.59 -8.90 3.12
C LEU A 47 25.40 -10.19 2.31
N SER A 48 24.51 -11.09 2.71
CA SER A 48 24.19 -12.25 1.88
C SER A 48 23.40 -11.84 0.64
N LEU A 49 23.70 -12.48 -0.50
CA LEU A 49 22.98 -12.19 -1.75
C LEU A 49 21.47 -12.35 -1.59
N LYS A 50 21.02 -13.38 -0.86
CA LYS A 50 19.61 -13.64 -0.59
C LYS A 50 18.97 -12.48 0.18
N THR A 51 19.59 -12.00 1.25
CA THR A 51 19.08 -10.87 2.04
C THR A 51 19.05 -9.58 1.21
N CYS A 52 20.09 -9.32 0.41
CA CYS A 52 20.13 -8.16 -0.46
C CYS A 52 18.99 -8.16 -1.49
N LEU A 53 18.69 -9.29 -2.11
CA LEU A 53 17.57 -9.43 -3.05
C LEU A 53 16.21 -9.24 -2.36
N VAL A 54 16.02 -9.79 -1.15
CA VAL A 54 14.79 -9.58 -0.37
C VAL A 54 14.60 -8.11 -0.01
N VAL A 55 15.64 -7.46 0.51
CA VAL A 55 15.58 -6.02 0.87
C VAL A 55 15.28 -5.16 -0.36
N LEU A 56 15.93 -5.45 -1.49
CA LEU A 56 15.66 -4.74 -2.74
C LEU A 56 14.22 -4.93 -3.21
N SER A 57 13.70 -6.16 -3.12
CA SER A 57 12.31 -6.46 -3.48
C SER A 57 11.32 -5.71 -2.60
N LEU A 58 11.51 -5.72 -1.28
CA LEU A 58 10.67 -4.98 -0.34
C LEU A 58 10.74 -3.47 -0.58
N LEU A 59 11.94 -2.94 -0.88
CA LEU A 59 12.12 -1.54 -1.23
C LEU A 59 11.34 -1.16 -2.48
N MET A 60 11.42 -1.99 -3.54
CA MET A 60 10.68 -1.75 -4.78
C MET A 60 9.17 -1.78 -4.55
N VAL A 61 8.67 -2.77 -3.81
CA VAL A 61 7.24 -2.85 -3.45
C VAL A 61 6.80 -1.58 -2.73
N ASN A 62 7.54 -1.14 -1.71
CA ASN A 62 7.23 0.07 -0.95
C ASN A 62 7.20 1.32 -1.84
N ILE A 63 8.17 1.48 -2.74
CA ILE A 63 8.22 2.61 -3.68
C ILE A 63 7.01 2.59 -4.62
N PHE A 64 6.69 1.45 -5.23
CA PHE A 64 5.57 1.37 -6.17
C PHE A 64 4.22 1.51 -5.49
N ASP A 65 4.06 0.99 -4.27
CA ASP A 65 2.86 1.17 -3.46
C ASP A 65 2.64 2.65 -3.13
N THR A 66 3.67 3.33 -2.63
CA THR A 66 3.61 4.76 -2.31
C THR A 66 3.36 5.60 -3.55
N ILE A 67 4.06 5.35 -4.68
CA ILE A 67 3.84 6.10 -5.92
C ILE A 67 2.42 5.85 -6.44
N GLY A 68 1.96 4.60 -6.50
CA GLY A 68 0.63 4.24 -6.97
C GLY A 68 -0.47 4.93 -6.17
N THR A 69 -0.35 4.92 -4.84
CA THR A 69 -1.29 5.60 -3.94
C THR A 69 -1.24 7.12 -4.12
N LEU A 70 -0.05 7.71 -4.22
CA LEU A 70 0.10 9.15 -4.46
C LEU A 70 -0.53 9.60 -5.79
N VAL A 71 -0.32 8.82 -6.86
CA VAL A 71 -0.94 9.10 -8.17
C VAL A 71 -2.46 9.06 -8.05
N GLY A 72 -3.02 8.00 -7.49
CA GLY A 72 -4.45 7.85 -7.32
C GLY A 72 -5.08 8.96 -6.45
N LEU A 73 -4.43 9.34 -5.35
CA LEU A 73 -4.90 10.42 -4.49
C LEU A 73 -4.75 11.81 -5.14
N ALA A 74 -3.67 12.04 -5.89
CA ALA A 74 -3.46 13.29 -6.62
C ALA A 74 -4.55 13.52 -7.68
N GLU A 75 -4.98 12.47 -8.35
CA GLU A 75 -6.09 12.51 -9.28
C GLU A 75 -7.42 12.89 -8.60
N LYS A 76 -7.70 12.31 -7.44
CA LYS A 76 -8.89 12.63 -6.65
C LYS A 76 -8.90 14.09 -6.14
N THR A 77 -7.74 14.63 -5.82
CA THR A 77 -7.62 16.05 -5.41
C THR A 77 -7.63 17.01 -6.57
N GLY A 78 -7.41 16.53 -7.80
CA GLY A 78 -7.30 17.36 -9.00
C GLY A 78 -6.02 18.22 -9.03
N ILE A 79 -4.97 17.84 -8.29
CA ILE A 79 -3.69 18.55 -8.24
C ILE A 79 -2.72 18.13 -9.35
N VAL A 80 -3.07 17.11 -10.13
CA VAL A 80 -2.27 16.67 -11.28
C VAL A 80 -2.20 17.80 -12.30
N LYS A 81 -0.99 18.21 -12.68
CA LYS A 81 -0.79 19.26 -13.68
C LYS A 81 -1.13 18.76 -15.09
N GLN A 82 -1.27 19.69 -16.04
CA GLN A 82 -1.57 19.36 -17.44
C GLN A 82 -0.49 18.50 -18.11
N ASP A 83 0.74 18.58 -17.62
CA ASP A 83 1.88 17.75 -18.08
C ASP A 83 1.92 16.36 -17.44
N GLY A 84 0.90 15.99 -16.64
CA GLY A 84 0.83 14.73 -15.91
C GLY A 84 1.69 14.69 -14.64
N SER A 85 2.43 15.74 -14.30
CA SER A 85 3.25 15.78 -13.10
C SER A 85 2.44 16.05 -11.85
N ILE A 86 2.83 15.42 -10.74
CA ILE A 86 2.23 15.63 -9.42
C ILE A 86 3.15 16.57 -8.63
N PRO A 87 2.64 17.69 -8.11
CA PRO A 87 3.46 18.58 -7.29
C PRO A 87 3.85 17.90 -5.98
N ASN A 88 5.04 18.25 -5.46
CA ASN A 88 5.53 17.81 -4.15
C ASN A 88 5.67 16.29 -3.96
N VAL A 89 5.82 15.51 -5.03
CA VAL A 89 6.04 14.04 -4.94
C VAL A 89 7.30 13.74 -4.14
N LYS A 90 8.36 14.53 -4.33
CA LYS A 90 9.63 14.34 -3.62
C LYS A 90 9.45 14.50 -2.10
N GLU A 91 8.72 15.51 -1.69
CA GLU A 91 8.41 15.79 -0.28
C GLU A 91 7.52 14.70 0.33
N ALA A 92 6.53 14.22 -0.44
CA ALA A 92 5.67 13.12 -0.03
C ALA A 92 6.46 11.82 0.16
N MET A 93 7.31 11.45 -0.80
CA MET A 93 8.17 10.27 -0.70
C MET A 93 9.22 10.41 0.43
N MET A 94 9.72 11.62 0.68
CA MET A 94 10.63 11.87 1.80
C MET A 94 9.91 11.66 3.13
N SER A 95 8.66 12.11 3.24
CA SER A 95 7.84 11.90 4.45
C SER A 95 7.61 10.40 4.71
N ASP A 96 7.32 9.63 3.65
CA ASP A 96 7.17 8.18 3.70
C ASP A 96 8.46 7.49 4.18
N ALA A 97 9.61 7.86 3.61
CA ALA A 97 10.91 7.32 3.99
C ALA A 97 11.28 7.62 5.45
N ILE A 98 11.00 8.84 5.93
CA ILE A 98 11.22 9.24 7.34
C ILE A 98 10.29 8.44 8.25
N GLY A 99 9.00 8.32 7.87
CA GLY A 99 8.03 7.53 8.61
C GLY A 99 8.43 6.06 8.71
N THR A 100 8.82 5.44 7.60
CA THR A 100 9.30 4.05 7.55
C THR A 100 10.56 3.85 8.41
N THR A 101 11.51 4.79 8.37
CA THR A 101 12.72 4.72 9.20
C THR A 101 12.37 4.80 10.68
N ALA A 102 11.49 5.73 11.07
CA ALA A 102 11.04 5.86 12.45
C ALA A 102 10.24 4.61 12.89
N GLY A 103 9.39 4.07 12.02
CA GLY A 103 8.66 2.82 12.25
C GLY A 103 9.59 1.64 12.48
N ALA A 104 10.64 1.50 11.67
CA ALA A 104 11.65 0.45 11.83
C ALA A 104 12.37 0.55 13.18
N MET A 105 12.69 1.78 13.66
CA MET A 105 13.27 1.98 14.99
C MET A 105 12.32 1.54 16.10
N LEU A 106 11.02 1.65 15.90
CA LEU A 106 9.98 1.20 16.83
C LEU A 106 9.64 -0.30 16.67
N GLY A 107 10.28 -1.00 15.72
CA GLY A 107 10.03 -2.41 15.46
C GLY A 107 8.77 -2.68 14.64
N SER A 108 8.27 -1.68 13.92
CA SER A 108 7.15 -1.81 12.96
C SER A 108 7.65 -2.21 11.57
N SER A 109 6.73 -2.70 10.74
CA SER A 109 6.97 -2.89 9.31
C SER A 109 7.05 -1.53 8.59
N THR A 110 7.22 -1.55 7.26
CA THR A 110 7.20 -0.34 6.42
C THR A 110 5.92 0.46 6.64
N ILE A 111 6.03 1.78 6.64
CA ILE A 111 4.91 2.71 6.67
C ILE A 111 4.71 3.21 5.24
N THR A 112 3.49 3.09 4.72
CA THR A 112 3.13 3.54 3.37
C THR A 112 1.99 4.53 3.41
N THR A 113 1.76 5.23 2.31
CA THR A 113 0.59 6.08 2.16
C THR A 113 -0.69 5.26 2.12
N TYR A 114 -1.75 5.74 2.79
CA TYR A 114 -3.04 5.05 2.87
C TYR A 114 -3.94 5.40 1.69
N ILE A 115 -4.38 4.39 0.95
CA ILE A 115 -5.38 4.54 -0.11
C ILE A 115 -6.76 4.97 0.46
N GLU A 116 -7.05 4.61 1.71
CA GLU A 116 -8.25 5.00 2.46
C GLU A 116 -8.34 6.52 2.66
N SER A 117 -7.23 7.24 2.53
CA SER A 117 -7.20 8.71 2.51
C SER A 117 -8.09 9.29 1.41
N ALA A 118 -8.39 8.51 0.34
CA ALA A 118 -9.35 8.90 -0.70
C ALA A 118 -10.74 9.24 -0.12
N SER A 119 -11.17 8.54 0.94
CA SER A 119 -12.43 8.82 1.62
C SER A 119 -12.41 10.15 2.37
N GLY A 120 -11.30 10.46 3.04
CA GLY A 120 -11.11 11.74 3.72
C GLY A 120 -11.02 12.91 2.74
N ILE A 121 -10.40 12.70 1.58
CA ILE A 121 -10.34 13.68 0.49
C ILE A 121 -11.73 13.94 -0.09
N ALA A 122 -12.53 12.88 -0.29
CA ALA A 122 -13.90 12.99 -0.77
C ALA A 122 -14.81 13.79 0.18
N GLU A 123 -14.56 13.73 1.48
CA GLU A 123 -15.24 14.52 2.52
C GLU A 123 -14.68 15.96 2.66
N GLY A 124 -13.69 16.35 1.85
CA GLY A 124 -13.12 17.69 1.79
C GLY A 124 -11.80 17.91 2.55
N GLY A 125 -11.18 16.86 3.06
CA GLY A 125 -9.88 16.93 3.70
C GLY A 125 -8.75 17.16 2.70
N ARG A 126 -8.18 18.38 2.65
CA ARG A 126 -7.17 18.77 1.64
C ARG A 126 -5.96 19.51 2.22
N SER A 127 -5.79 19.49 3.53
CA SER A 127 -4.72 20.25 4.19
C SER A 127 -3.86 19.33 5.07
N GLY A 128 -2.63 19.75 5.35
CA GLY A 128 -1.75 19.07 6.30
C GLY A 128 -2.35 18.96 7.72
N LEU A 129 -3.27 19.87 8.07
CA LEU A 129 -4.01 19.78 9.34
C LEU A 129 -4.85 18.50 9.42
N THR A 130 -5.46 18.07 8.32
CA THR A 130 -6.20 16.81 8.25
C THR A 130 -5.28 15.63 8.58
N ALA A 131 -4.09 15.57 7.96
CA ALA A 131 -3.11 14.53 8.24
C ALA A 131 -2.62 14.54 9.70
N PHE A 132 -2.38 15.74 10.26
CA PHE A 132 -1.99 15.90 11.65
C PHE A 132 -3.07 15.38 12.62
N VAL A 133 -4.33 15.72 12.39
CA VAL A 133 -5.47 15.23 13.19
C VAL A 133 -5.60 13.71 13.09
N VAL A 134 -5.44 13.14 11.90
CA VAL A 134 -5.41 11.68 11.71
C VAL A 134 -4.28 11.06 12.54
N GLY A 135 -3.08 11.63 12.53
CA GLY A 135 -1.96 11.18 13.37
C GLY A 135 -2.30 11.18 14.86
N LEU A 136 -2.98 12.24 15.35
CA LEU A 136 -3.46 12.28 16.74
C LEU A 136 -4.48 11.17 17.04
N PHE A 137 -5.39 10.90 16.11
CA PHE A 137 -6.34 9.78 16.27
C PHE A 137 -5.62 8.43 16.33
N PHE A 138 -4.55 8.23 15.56
CA PHE A 138 -3.73 7.01 15.67
C PHE A 138 -3.08 6.89 17.06
N ILE A 139 -2.58 7.98 17.64
CA ILE A 139 -2.04 7.96 19.02
C ILE A 139 -3.14 7.60 20.03
N VAL A 140 -4.32 8.21 19.92
CA VAL A 140 -5.47 7.89 20.79
C VAL A 140 -5.89 6.42 20.62
N SER A 141 -5.86 5.90 19.39
CA SER A 141 -6.23 4.52 19.08
C SER A 141 -5.35 3.48 19.77
N LEU A 142 -4.10 3.81 20.12
CA LEU A 142 -3.24 2.91 20.92
C LEU A 142 -3.86 2.57 22.26
N PHE A 143 -4.53 3.53 22.91
CA PHE A 143 -5.22 3.31 24.19
C PHE A 143 -6.57 2.62 24.00
N LEU A 144 -7.18 2.75 22.83
CA LEU A 144 -8.44 2.14 22.45
C LEU A 144 -8.25 0.84 21.66
N SER A 145 -7.05 0.28 21.67
CA SER A 145 -6.72 -0.93 20.91
C SER A 145 -7.69 -2.11 21.14
N PRO A 146 -8.23 -2.37 22.35
CA PRO A 146 -9.20 -3.46 22.53
C PRO A 146 -10.50 -3.25 21.75
N ILE A 147 -10.91 -1.99 21.52
CA ILE A 147 -12.10 -1.68 20.70
C ILE A 147 -11.82 -1.99 19.24
N PHE A 148 -10.67 -1.53 18.72
CA PHE A 148 -10.31 -1.73 17.31
C PHE A 148 -10.07 -3.20 16.97
N LEU A 149 -9.53 -3.98 17.91
CA LEU A 149 -9.32 -5.42 17.75
C LEU A 149 -10.63 -6.24 17.70
N LEU A 150 -11.75 -5.67 18.13
CA LEU A 150 -13.06 -6.30 17.99
C LEU A 150 -13.63 -6.20 16.56
N ILE A 151 -13.13 -5.28 15.75
CA ILE A 151 -13.64 -5.07 14.39
C ILE A 151 -13.21 -6.26 13.54
N PRO A 152 -14.14 -7.11 13.07
CA PRO A 152 -13.77 -8.24 12.23
C PRO A 152 -13.41 -7.77 10.82
N SER A 153 -12.55 -8.52 10.12
CA SER A 153 -12.17 -8.26 8.74
C SER A 153 -13.38 -8.20 7.79
N ALA A 154 -14.43 -8.93 8.09
CA ALA A 154 -15.70 -8.87 7.35
C ALA A 154 -16.37 -7.48 7.42
N ALA A 155 -16.22 -6.74 8.52
CA ALA A 155 -16.77 -5.39 8.63
C ALA A 155 -15.93 -4.34 7.87
N THR A 156 -14.62 -4.54 7.77
CA THR A 156 -13.72 -3.63 7.04
C THR A 156 -13.70 -3.90 5.54
N SER A 157 -14.02 -5.11 5.10
CA SER A 157 -14.02 -5.49 3.67
C SER A 157 -14.96 -4.62 2.83
N GLY A 158 -16.16 -4.30 3.34
CA GLY A 158 -17.10 -3.41 2.66
C GLY A 158 -16.55 -1.99 2.48
N ALA A 159 -15.80 -1.49 3.47
CA ALA A 159 -15.13 -0.19 3.37
C ALA A 159 -14.02 -0.22 2.30
N LEU A 160 -13.23 -1.29 2.23
CA LEU A 160 -12.19 -1.45 1.22
C LEU A 160 -12.77 -1.53 -0.20
N VAL A 161 -13.88 -2.25 -0.38
CA VAL A 161 -14.59 -2.29 -1.68
C VAL A 161 -15.03 -0.89 -2.10
N LEU A 162 -15.58 -0.09 -1.19
CA LEU A 162 -16.01 1.27 -1.50
C LEU A 162 -14.82 2.17 -1.85
N VAL A 163 -13.70 2.05 -1.14
CA VAL A 163 -12.45 2.76 -1.50
C VAL A 163 -11.98 2.34 -2.89
N GLY A 164 -12.02 1.04 -3.21
CA GLY A 164 -11.70 0.54 -4.54
C GLY A 164 -12.58 1.17 -5.64
N VAL A 165 -13.88 1.28 -5.39
CA VAL A 165 -14.81 1.97 -6.32
C VAL A 165 -14.45 3.44 -6.49
N LEU A 166 -14.04 4.14 -5.42
CA LEU A 166 -13.60 5.54 -5.50
C LEU A 166 -12.32 5.71 -6.33
N MET A 167 -11.51 4.65 -6.47
CA MET A 167 -10.24 4.68 -7.19
C MET A 167 -10.33 4.11 -8.62
N ILE A 168 -11.47 3.53 -9.02
CA ILE A 168 -11.63 2.83 -10.30
C ILE A 168 -11.43 3.76 -11.51
N ASP A 169 -11.65 5.06 -11.33
CA ASP A 169 -11.49 6.06 -12.40
C ASP A 169 -10.06 6.07 -12.96
N SER A 170 -9.05 5.72 -12.14
CA SER A 170 -7.65 5.64 -12.57
C SER A 170 -7.43 4.53 -13.60
N VAL A 171 -8.22 3.45 -13.55
CA VAL A 171 -8.15 2.35 -14.52
C VAL A 171 -8.57 2.78 -15.92
N GLN A 172 -9.50 3.75 -16.03
CA GLN A 172 -9.99 4.26 -17.32
C GLN A 172 -8.91 5.02 -18.11
N LYS A 173 -7.82 5.43 -17.45
CA LYS A 173 -6.70 6.14 -18.09
C LYS A 173 -5.72 5.21 -18.78
N ILE A 174 -5.85 3.90 -18.57
CA ILE A 174 -5.05 2.90 -19.26
C ILE A 174 -5.48 2.86 -20.72
N GLU A 175 -4.53 2.98 -21.63
CA GLU A 175 -4.77 2.89 -23.07
C GLU A 175 -5.06 1.45 -23.50
N PHE A 176 -6.27 0.96 -23.27
CA PHE A 176 -6.68 -0.41 -23.62
C PHE A 176 -6.68 -0.70 -25.13
N ASN A 177 -6.61 0.31 -25.98
CA ASN A 177 -6.49 0.15 -27.43
C ASN A 177 -5.07 -0.25 -27.85
N ASP A 178 -4.04 0.07 -27.06
CA ASP A 178 -2.68 -0.40 -27.28
C ASP A 178 -2.43 -1.69 -26.48
N VAL A 179 -2.29 -2.82 -27.20
CA VAL A 179 -2.03 -4.11 -26.56
C VAL A 179 -0.74 -4.08 -25.74
N SER A 180 0.24 -3.28 -26.12
CA SER A 180 1.50 -3.18 -25.39
C SER A 180 1.39 -2.48 -24.03
N GLU A 181 0.32 -1.73 -23.79
CA GLU A 181 -0.03 -1.12 -22.50
C GLU A 181 -1.13 -1.92 -21.77
N ALA A 182 -2.15 -2.36 -22.51
CA ALA A 182 -3.29 -3.06 -21.96
C ALA A 182 -2.93 -4.43 -21.36
N PHE A 183 -2.08 -5.22 -22.04
CA PHE A 183 -1.72 -6.56 -21.59
C PHE A 183 -0.92 -6.55 -20.28
N PRO A 184 0.14 -5.72 -20.10
CA PRO A 184 0.84 -5.61 -18.83
C PRO A 184 -0.06 -5.14 -17.69
N ALA A 185 -0.95 -4.18 -17.95
CA ALA A 185 -1.91 -3.70 -16.96
C ALA A 185 -2.86 -4.83 -16.52
N PHE A 186 -3.38 -5.62 -17.47
CA PHE A 186 -4.22 -6.77 -17.17
C PHE A 186 -3.46 -7.82 -16.36
N ILE A 187 -2.23 -8.18 -16.76
CA ILE A 187 -1.39 -9.15 -16.03
C ILE A 187 -1.13 -8.67 -14.60
N THR A 188 -0.83 -7.38 -14.42
CA THR A 188 -0.64 -6.80 -13.08
C THR A 188 -1.88 -7.03 -12.21
N MET A 189 -3.05 -6.62 -12.69
CA MET A 189 -4.31 -6.71 -11.93
C MET A 189 -4.67 -8.16 -11.59
N ILE A 190 -4.60 -9.06 -12.57
CA ILE A 190 -5.01 -10.46 -12.36
C ILE A 190 -4.05 -11.19 -11.45
N THR A 191 -2.74 -10.94 -11.57
CA THR A 191 -1.72 -11.58 -10.74
C THR A 191 -1.84 -11.13 -9.28
N MET A 192 -2.09 -9.84 -9.02
CA MET A 192 -2.33 -9.35 -7.65
C MET A 192 -3.45 -10.13 -6.96
N VAL A 193 -4.54 -10.38 -7.66
CA VAL A 193 -5.70 -11.11 -7.11
C VAL A 193 -5.40 -12.59 -6.94
N LEU A 194 -4.82 -13.25 -7.95
CA LEU A 194 -4.58 -14.69 -7.94
C LEU A 194 -3.47 -15.11 -6.94
N CYS A 195 -2.42 -14.29 -6.82
CA CYS A 195 -1.29 -14.56 -5.94
C CYS A 195 -1.47 -13.99 -4.53
N TYR A 196 -2.56 -13.25 -4.26
CA TYR A 196 -2.74 -12.49 -3.00
C TYR A 196 -1.54 -11.62 -2.65
N SER A 197 -0.84 -11.10 -3.66
CA SER A 197 0.43 -10.39 -3.52
C SER A 197 0.50 -9.21 -4.47
N ILE A 198 0.55 -8.00 -3.92
CA ILE A 198 0.78 -6.77 -4.68
C ILE A 198 2.14 -6.83 -5.38
N ALA A 199 3.15 -7.35 -4.68
CA ALA A 199 4.51 -7.50 -5.18
C ALA A 199 4.57 -8.34 -6.45
N ASP A 200 4.00 -9.56 -6.41
CA ASP A 200 4.04 -10.49 -7.54
C ASP A 200 3.29 -9.90 -8.75
N GLY A 201 2.21 -9.16 -8.50
CA GLY A 201 1.49 -8.43 -9.54
C GLY A 201 2.35 -7.38 -10.23
N ILE A 202 3.03 -6.53 -9.45
CA ILE A 202 3.94 -5.50 -9.98
C ILE A 202 5.08 -6.14 -10.78
N TYR A 203 5.68 -7.20 -10.26
CA TYR A 203 6.79 -7.91 -10.92
C TYR A 203 6.36 -8.49 -12.27
N MET A 204 5.24 -9.21 -12.30
CA MET A 204 4.71 -9.79 -13.53
C MET A 204 4.27 -8.72 -14.53
N GLY A 205 3.72 -7.61 -14.05
CA GLY A 205 3.36 -6.47 -14.88
C GLY A 205 4.57 -5.84 -15.56
N ILE A 206 5.62 -5.53 -14.80
CA ILE A 206 6.86 -4.94 -15.34
C ILE A 206 7.55 -5.91 -16.30
N LEU A 207 7.63 -7.20 -15.95
CA LEU A 207 8.21 -8.22 -16.83
C LEU A 207 7.46 -8.31 -18.16
N SER A 208 6.12 -8.39 -18.11
CA SER A 208 5.30 -8.47 -19.31
C SER A 208 5.41 -7.21 -20.18
N TYR A 209 5.48 -6.02 -19.56
CA TYR A 209 5.70 -4.75 -20.24
C TYR A 209 7.03 -4.74 -21.01
N VAL A 210 8.12 -5.08 -20.32
CA VAL A 210 9.46 -5.08 -20.95
C VAL A 210 9.53 -6.11 -22.07
N ILE A 211 9.01 -7.33 -21.86
CA ILE A 211 9.00 -8.38 -22.89
C ILE A 211 8.20 -7.91 -24.13
N LEU A 212 6.99 -7.37 -23.96
CA LEU A 212 6.17 -6.92 -25.08
C LEU A 212 6.81 -5.76 -25.82
N LYS A 213 7.34 -4.74 -25.14
CA LYS A 213 8.00 -3.61 -25.79
C LYS A 213 9.25 -4.04 -26.55
N LEU A 214 9.99 -5.03 -26.07
CA LEU A 214 11.13 -5.61 -26.79
C LEU A 214 10.65 -6.41 -28.01
N CYS A 215 9.60 -7.21 -27.91
CA CYS A 215 9.06 -8.00 -29.02
C CYS A 215 8.41 -7.13 -30.11
N THR A 216 7.81 -6.00 -29.74
CA THR A 216 7.19 -5.05 -30.69
C THR A 216 8.16 -4.02 -31.26
N SER A 217 9.47 -4.19 -31.05
CA SER A 217 10.52 -3.27 -31.51
C SER A 217 10.38 -1.82 -31.00
N GLN A 218 9.64 -1.63 -29.90
CA GLN A 218 9.46 -0.32 -29.26
C GLN A 218 10.55 -0.05 -28.20
N TRP A 219 11.78 -0.36 -28.48
CA TRP A 219 12.93 -0.29 -27.54
C TRP A 219 13.14 1.10 -26.93
N LYS A 220 12.75 2.16 -27.64
CA LYS A 220 12.89 3.55 -27.18
C LYS A 220 11.93 3.88 -26.00
N SER A 221 10.87 3.12 -25.84
CA SER A 221 9.90 3.30 -24.74
C SER A 221 10.35 2.62 -23.45
N VAL A 222 11.33 1.73 -23.50
CA VAL A 222 11.83 0.99 -22.34
C VAL A 222 12.99 1.74 -21.71
N ASN A 223 12.78 2.26 -20.50
CA ASN A 223 13.85 2.90 -19.74
C ASN A 223 14.81 1.82 -19.21
N LEU A 224 16.11 2.13 -19.19
CA LEU A 224 17.15 1.25 -18.63
C LEU A 224 16.81 0.76 -17.23
N THR A 225 16.16 1.60 -16.41
CA THR A 225 15.70 1.26 -15.08
C THR A 225 14.73 0.07 -15.07
N LEU A 226 13.77 0.03 -16.02
CA LEU A 226 12.80 -1.06 -16.13
C LEU A 226 13.47 -2.37 -16.53
N VAL A 227 14.50 -2.32 -17.39
CA VAL A 227 15.27 -3.51 -17.78
C VAL A 227 16.02 -4.07 -16.57
N ILE A 228 16.72 -3.21 -15.83
CA ILE A 228 17.44 -3.60 -14.61
C ILE A 228 16.48 -4.22 -13.59
N LEU A 229 15.35 -3.58 -13.35
CA LEU A 229 14.31 -4.11 -12.44
C LEU A 229 13.79 -5.47 -12.90
N SER A 230 13.52 -5.64 -14.19
CA SER A 230 13.07 -6.93 -14.74
C SER A 230 14.09 -8.05 -14.48
N ILE A 231 15.37 -7.78 -14.68
CA ILE A 231 16.43 -8.75 -14.41
C ILE A 231 16.48 -9.10 -12.93
N LEU A 232 16.38 -8.10 -12.05
CA LEU A 232 16.38 -8.30 -10.60
C LEU A 232 15.16 -9.11 -10.14
N PHE A 233 13.98 -8.88 -10.74
CA PHE A 233 12.79 -9.65 -10.41
C PHE A 233 12.87 -11.11 -10.88
N VAL A 234 13.45 -11.35 -12.05
CA VAL A 234 13.73 -12.73 -12.50
C VAL A 234 14.68 -13.44 -11.54
N LEU A 235 15.77 -12.78 -11.13
CA LEU A 235 16.70 -13.32 -10.13
C LEU A 235 16.01 -13.59 -8.80
N TYR A 236 15.14 -12.67 -8.35
CA TYR A 236 14.35 -12.87 -7.13
C TYR A 236 13.45 -14.11 -7.22
N PHE A 237 12.74 -14.32 -8.34
CA PHE A 237 11.91 -15.51 -8.52
C PHE A 237 12.72 -16.80 -8.51
N ILE A 238 13.91 -16.82 -9.12
CA ILE A 238 14.79 -17.99 -9.12
C ILE A 238 15.35 -18.31 -7.72
N THR A 239 15.53 -17.28 -6.89
CA THR A 239 16.11 -17.44 -5.54
C THR A 239 15.04 -17.58 -4.44
N LYS A 240 13.77 -17.39 -4.76
CA LYS A 240 12.66 -17.50 -3.79
C LYS A 240 12.39 -18.93 -3.36
N ASP A 241 12.71 -19.92 -4.22
CA ASP A 241 12.66 -21.35 -3.93
C ASP A 241 13.94 -21.80 -3.21
#